data_26fdd3514f2511716a2804d9377f6a80
#
_entry.id   26fdd3514f2511716a2804d9377f6a80
#
_cell.length_a   1.000
_cell.length_b   1.000
_cell.length_c   1.000
_cell.angle_alpha   90.00
_cell.angle_beta   90.00
_cell.angle_gamma   90.00
#
_symmetry.space_group_name_H-M   'P 1'
#
loop_
_entity.id
_entity.type
_entity.pdbx_description
1 polymer ?
#
loop_
_entity_poly.entity_id
_entity_poly.type
_entity_poly.pdbx_seq_one_letter_code
_entity_poly.pdbx_strand_id
1 'polypeptide(L)'
;RSGTFPLVVFSHGYGGERRQSTFFCTHLASHGYVIAAMDHVGNTTVDMLSGQSAGDAELINRFMESRPVDASFIIDQMLAGASDLDIDEDRIGMSGHSFGGWTTLKTVEKDTRIKAIVPLAPAGGGEVNGENPMATSLSFNWHRPIPCLYIVSDLDSILPIAGIQNLYQRNPEPALAVVLTNADHFPFNG
;
A
#
# COMPACT_ATOMS: atom_id res chain seq x y z
N ARG A 1 7.86 21.83 16.21
CA ARG A 1 9.01 20.96 16.54
C ARG A 1 10.08 21.22 15.48
N SER A 2 11.31 21.55 15.88
CA SER A 2 12.46 21.61 14.99
C SER A 2 13.09 20.23 14.90
N GLY A 3 13.25 19.68 13.70
CA GLY A 3 13.85 18.37 13.43
C GLY A 3 13.29 17.73 12.17
N THR A 4 13.97 16.70 11.69
CA THR A 4 13.53 15.90 10.58
C THR A 4 12.46 14.90 11.00
N PHE A 5 11.48 14.62 10.14
CA PHE A 5 10.34 13.76 10.42
C PHE A 5 10.35 12.51 9.52
N PRO A 6 9.99 11.33 10.05
CA PRO A 6 9.77 10.16 9.21
C PRO A 6 8.55 10.37 8.32
N LEU A 7 8.65 9.91 7.07
CA LEU A 7 7.57 9.94 6.09
C LEU A 7 6.89 8.56 5.99
N VAL A 8 5.56 8.54 5.93
CA VAL A 8 4.80 7.36 5.49
C VAL A 8 3.95 7.76 4.28
N VAL A 9 4.16 7.07 3.17
CA VAL A 9 3.33 7.21 1.98
C VAL A 9 2.15 6.24 2.09
N PHE A 10 0.93 6.72 1.87
CA PHE A 10 -0.28 5.90 1.96
C PHE A 10 -0.99 5.79 0.61
N SER A 11 -1.24 4.56 0.17
CA SER A 11 -1.93 4.21 -1.08
C SER A 11 -3.32 3.63 -0.79
N HIS A 12 -4.38 4.23 -1.34
CA HIS A 12 -5.76 3.78 -1.18
C HIS A 12 -6.07 2.48 -1.94
N GLY A 13 -7.19 1.82 -1.62
CA GLY A 13 -7.72 0.65 -2.32
C GLY A 13 -8.21 0.96 -3.74
N TYR A 14 -8.72 -0.07 -4.43
CA TYR A 14 -9.33 0.11 -5.75
C TYR A 14 -10.54 1.04 -5.65
N GLY A 15 -10.58 2.08 -6.47
CA GLY A 15 -11.67 3.06 -6.46
C GLY A 15 -11.80 3.86 -5.16
N GLY A 16 -10.75 3.91 -4.34
CA GLY A 16 -10.72 4.72 -3.13
C GLY A 16 -10.32 6.17 -3.37
N GLU A 17 -9.86 6.84 -2.34
CA GLU A 17 -9.36 8.22 -2.42
C GLU A 17 -8.29 8.47 -1.35
N ARG A 18 -7.54 9.59 -1.45
CA ARG A 18 -6.48 9.97 -0.50
C ARG A 18 -6.93 10.12 0.96
N ARG A 19 -8.24 10.26 1.24
CA ARG A 19 -8.79 10.32 2.61
C ARG A 19 -9.16 8.97 3.19
N GLN A 20 -9.03 7.89 2.41
CA GLN A 20 -9.21 6.54 2.92
C GLN A 20 -8.26 6.30 4.12
N SER A 21 -8.73 5.58 5.12
CA SER A 21 -7.96 5.24 6.33
C SER A 21 -7.47 6.47 7.12
N THR A 22 -8.25 7.55 7.13
CA THR A 22 -7.91 8.78 7.85
C THR A 22 -7.58 8.52 9.32
N PHE A 23 -8.29 7.61 10.01
CA PHE A 23 -8.02 7.23 11.40
C PHE A 23 -6.59 6.70 11.59
N PHE A 24 -6.13 5.83 10.69
CA PHE A 24 -4.77 5.29 10.70
C PHE A 24 -3.73 6.38 10.42
N CYS A 25 -3.96 7.17 9.39
CA CYS A 25 -3.09 8.27 8.99
C CYS A 25 -2.96 9.33 10.11
N THR A 26 -4.06 9.75 10.71
CA THR A 26 -4.05 10.74 11.80
C THR A 26 -3.44 10.18 13.09
N HIS A 27 -3.62 8.89 13.36
CA HIS A 27 -2.97 8.23 14.49
C HIS A 27 -1.44 8.27 14.32
N LEU A 28 -0.91 7.86 13.17
CA LEU A 28 0.53 7.94 12.91
C LEU A 28 1.04 9.38 12.97
N ALA A 29 0.31 10.34 12.41
CA ALA A 29 0.67 11.75 12.48
C ALA A 29 0.75 12.27 13.93
N SER A 30 -0.15 11.82 14.80
CA SER A 30 -0.11 12.16 16.23
C SER A 30 1.15 11.65 16.95
N HIS A 31 1.80 10.62 16.39
CA HIS A 31 3.07 10.05 16.86
C HIS A 31 4.32 10.66 16.20
N GLY A 32 4.13 11.69 15.38
CA GLY A 32 5.23 12.46 14.81
C GLY A 32 5.68 11.98 13.41
N TYR A 33 4.87 11.17 12.71
CA TYR A 33 5.09 10.86 11.32
C TYR A 33 4.46 11.93 10.41
N VAL A 34 5.09 12.20 9.28
CA VAL A 34 4.45 12.91 8.18
C VAL A 34 3.78 11.88 7.27
N ILE A 35 2.51 12.10 6.95
CA ILE A 35 1.75 11.18 6.09
C ILE A 35 1.46 11.88 4.77
N ALA A 36 1.87 11.26 3.68
CA ALA A 36 1.55 11.69 2.31
C ALA A 36 0.62 10.65 1.67
N ALA A 37 -0.67 10.97 1.59
CA ALA A 37 -1.67 10.15 0.93
C ALA A 37 -2.02 10.75 -0.43
N MET A 38 -2.11 9.90 -1.46
CA MET A 38 -2.33 10.32 -2.84
C MET A 38 -3.64 9.77 -3.41
N ASP A 39 -4.17 10.47 -4.41
CA ASP A 39 -5.14 9.89 -5.34
C ASP A 39 -4.38 9.28 -6.53
N HIS A 40 -4.70 8.04 -6.86
CA HIS A 40 -4.23 7.42 -8.11
C HIS A 40 -5.17 7.82 -9.24
N VAL A 41 -4.71 8.69 -10.11
CA VAL A 41 -5.53 9.26 -11.20
C VAL A 41 -6.10 8.16 -12.10
N GLY A 42 -7.40 8.22 -12.35
CA GLY A 42 -8.15 7.21 -13.10
C GLY A 42 -8.60 6.02 -12.24
N ASN A 43 -8.22 5.95 -10.95
CA ASN A 43 -8.62 4.87 -10.04
C ASN A 43 -9.19 5.41 -8.71
N THR A 44 -9.93 6.50 -8.78
CA THR A 44 -10.59 7.11 -7.63
C THR A 44 -12.07 6.80 -7.57
N THR A 45 -12.72 7.11 -6.44
CA THR A 45 -14.18 7.03 -6.29
C THR A 45 -14.90 7.84 -7.38
N VAL A 46 -14.37 8.99 -7.76
CA VAL A 46 -14.96 9.83 -8.83
C VAL A 46 -14.88 9.13 -10.18
N ASP A 47 -13.75 8.47 -10.48
CA ASP A 47 -13.59 7.71 -11.72
C ASP A 47 -14.57 6.52 -11.78
N MET A 48 -14.77 5.80 -10.65
CA MET A 48 -15.75 4.71 -10.56
C MET A 48 -17.18 5.20 -10.81
N LEU A 49 -17.55 6.34 -10.21
CA LEU A 49 -18.88 6.96 -10.40
C LEU A 49 -19.08 7.44 -11.86
N SER A 50 -18.00 7.71 -12.59
CA SER A 50 -18.03 8.09 -14.02
C SER A 50 -18.21 6.90 -14.97
N GLY A 51 -18.43 5.70 -14.44
CA GLY A 51 -18.78 4.50 -15.22
C GLY A 51 -17.61 3.60 -15.58
N GLN A 52 -16.47 3.70 -14.92
CA GLN A 52 -15.40 2.72 -15.08
C GLN A 52 -15.84 1.34 -14.56
N SER A 53 -15.52 0.29 -15.32
CA SER A 53 -15.80 -1.09 -14.90
C SER A 53 -14.72 -1.60 -13.95
N ALA A 54 -15.13 -2.05 -12.77
CA ALA A 54 -14.22 -2.65 -11.80
C ALA A 54 -13.54 -3.94 -12.28
N GLY A 55 -14.05 -4.59 -13.30
CA GLY A 55 -13.53 -5.84 -13.84
C GLY A 55 -12.71 -5.70 -15.13
N ASP A 56 -12.41 -4.47 -15.56
CA ASP A 56 -11.63 -4.23 -16.78
C ASP A 56 -10.15 -4.58 -16.55
N ALA A 57 -9.70 -5.66 -17.17
CA ALA A 57 -8.34 -6.16 -17.02
C ALA A 57 -7.28 -5.19 -17.59
N GLU A 58 -7.60 -4.43 -18.64
CA GLU A 58 -6.70 -3.44 -19.21
C GLU A 58 -6.50 -2.26 -18.23
N LEU A 59 -7.57 -1.79 -17.60
CA LEU A 59 -7.51 -0.77 -16.56
C LEU A 59 -6.70 -1.25 -15.36
N ILE A 60 -6.92 -2.48 -14.89
CA ILE A 60 -6.16 -3.04 -13.77
C ILE A 60 -4.67 -3.10 -14.10
N ASN A 61 -4.29 -3.57 -15.30
CA ASN A 61 -2.90 -3.62 -15.72
C ASN A 61 -2.27 -2.23 -15.75
N ARG A 62 -2.97 -1.23 -16.31
CA ARG A 62 -2.51 0.16 -16.32
C ARG A 62 -2.30 0.70 -14.89
N PHE A 63 -3.19 0.39 -13.95
CA PHE A 63 -3.03 0.81 -12.56
C PHE A 63 -1.87 0.07 -11.86
N MET A 64 -1.65 -1.19 -12.20
CA MET A 64 -0.48 -1.93 -11.70
C MET A 64 0.85 -1.32 -12.18
N GLU A 65 0.87 -0.72 -13.34
CA GLU A 65 2.04 0.00 -13.86
C GLU A 65 2.21 1.37 -13.22
N SER A 66 1.12 2.16 -13.12
CA SER A 66 1.18 3.56 -12.69
C SER A 66 1.32 3.72 -11.16
N ARG A 67 0.59 2.95 -10.34
CA ARG A 67 0.53 3.17 -8.90
C ARG A 67 1.88 3.12 -8.17
N PRO A 68 2.81 2.21 -8.47
CA PRO A 68 4.15 2.26 -7.88
C PRO A 68 4.95 3.49 -8.29
N VAL A 69 4.70 4.00 -9.52
CA VAL A 69 5.33 5.23 -10.03
C VAL A 69 4.77 6.44 -9.29
N ASP A 70 3.44 6.51 -9.10
CA ASP A 70 2.79 7.56 -8.32
C ASP A 70 3.37 7.63 -6.90
N ALA A 71 3.54 6.48 -6.25
CA ALA A 71 4.09 6.41 -4.89
C ALA A 71 5.54 6.94 -4.84
N SER A 72 6.39 6.53 -5.78
CA SER A 72 7.76 7.05 -5.88
C SER A 72 7.79 8.55 -6.17
N PHE A 73 6.89 9.03 -7.04
CA PHE A 73 6.75 10.46 -7.32
C PHE A 73 6.37 11.26 -6.07
N ILE A 74 5.47 10.75 -5.22
CA ILE A 74 5.14 11.41 -3.95
C ILE A 74 6.36 11.50 -3.04
N ILE A 75 7.19 10.45 -2.95
CA ILE A 75 8.44 10.49 -2.20
C ILE A 75 9.36 11.60 -2.76
N ASP A 76 9.51 11.67 -4.09
CA ASP A 76 10.32 12.70 -4.74
C ASP A 76 9.83 14.11 -4.37
N GLN A 77 8.52 14.36 -4.43
CA GLN A 77 7.95 15.68 -4.12
C GLN A 77 8.13 16.05 -2.63
N MET A 78 7.93 15.09 -1.73
CA MET A 78 8.10 15.31 -0.29
C MET A 78 9.55 15.66 0.05
N LEU A 79 10.52 14.95 -0.54
CA LEU A 79 11.95 15.23 -0.34
C LEU A 79 12.40 16.53 -1.04
N ALA A 80 11.72 16.94 -2.11
CA ALA A 80 11.95 18.23 -2.79
C ALA A 80 11.33 19.43 -2.06
N GLY A 81 10.68 19.22 -0.90
CA GLY A 81 10.11 20.31 -0.09
C GLY A 81 8.68 20.69 -0.46
N ALA A 82 7.87 19.73 -0.96
CA ALA A 82 6.44 19.96 -1.18
C ALA A 82 5.64 20.20 0.12
N SER A 83 6.25 19.99 1.26
CA SER A 83 5.74 20.41 2.57
C SER A 83 6.75 21.32 3.27
N ASP A 84 6.27 22.15 4.21
CA ASP A 84 7.13 22.98 5.06
C ASP A 84 7.87 22.18 6.16
N LEU A 85 7.77 20.84 6.10
CA LEU A 85 8.36 19.93 7.07
C LEU A 85 9.61 19.27 6.48
N ASP A 86 10.65 19.20 7.30
CA ASP A 86 11.91 18.56 6.95
C ASP A 86 11.74 17.03 7.02
N ILE A 87 11.80 16.34 5.90
CA ILE A 87 11.63 14.89 5.83
C ILE A 87 12.98 14.20 6.00
N ASP A 88 13.00 13.17 6.82
CA ASP A 88 14.14 12.29 7.00
C ASP A 88 14.16 11.23 5.89
N GLU A 89 15.09 11.36 4.96
CA GLU A 89 15.24 10.46 3.81
C GLU A 89 15.60 9.01 4.20
N ASP A 90 16.15 8.82 5.39
CA ASP A 90 16.50 7.50 5.92
C ASP A 90 15.34 6.82 6.68
N ARG A 91 14.22 7.53 6.88
CA ARG A 91 13.05 7.05 7.61
C ARG A 91 11.77 7.19 6.78
N ILE A 92 11.75 6.54 5.60
CA ILE A 92 10.59 6.50 4.71
C ILE A 92 9.92 5.13 4.81
N GLY A 93 8.64 5.10 5.15
CA GLY A 93 7.80 3.91 5.14
C GLY A 93 6.68 4.02 4.11
N MET A 94 6.03 2.90 3.85
CA MET A 94 4.84 2.87 3.00
C MET A 94 3.76 1.97 3.58
N SER A 95 2.51 2.36 3.41
CA SER A 95 1.33 1.59 3.77
C SER A 95 0.25 1.75 2.72
N GLY A 96 -0.73 0.88 2.73
CA GLY A 96 -1.90 0.99 1.86
C GLY A 96 -2.84 -0.18 2.06
N HIS A 97 -4.11 0.03 1.70
CA HIS A 97 -5.18 -0.94 1.87
C HIS A 97 -5.53 -1.62 0.55
N SER A 98 -5.79 -2.93 0.59
CA SER A 98 -6.30 -3.68 -0.57
C SER A 98 -5.37 -3.57 -1.79
N PHE A 99 -5.78 -2.98 -2.90
CA PHE A 99 -4.91 -2.66 -4.04
C PHE A 99 -3.75 -1.74 -3.61
N GLY A 100 -3.95 -0.81 -2.67
CA GLY A 100 -2.88 -0.01 -2.08
C GLY A 100 -1.88 -0.84 -1.29
N GLY A 101 -2.32 -1.92 -0.66
CA GLY A 101 -1.45 -2.91 -0.02
C GLY A 101 -0.56 -3.64 -1.04
N TRP A 102 -1.14 -4.06 -2.19
CA TRP A 102 -0.36 -4.57 -3.33
C TRP A 102 0.63 -3.51 -3.85
N THR A 103 0.16 -2.26 -4.00
CA THR A 103 1.03 -1.14 -4.41
C THR A 103 2.21 -0.99 -3.47
N THR A 104 1.97 -1.11 -2.15
CA THR A 104 3.02 -1.07 -1.12
C THR A 104 4.07 -2.15 -1.34
N LEU A 105 3.65 -3.41 -1.52
CA LEU A 105 4.55 -4.55 -1.79
C LEU A 105 5.31 -4.37 -3.11
N LYS A 106 4.64 -3.83 -4.13
CA LYS A 106 5.25 -3.64 -5.46
C LYS A 106 6.22 -2.46 -5.51
N THR A 107 5.92 -1.36 -4.82
CA THR A 107 6.79 -0.18 -4.82
C THR A 107 8.14 -0.47 -4.18
N VAL A 108 8.17 -1.25 -3.11
CA VAL A 108 9.41 -1.65 -2.43
C VAL A 108 10.38 -2.41 -3.34
N GLU A 109 9.88 -3.11 -4.34
CA GLU A 109 10.73 -3.80 -5.35
C GLU A 109 11.49 -2.80 -6.24
N LYS A 110 10.95 -1.59 -6.39
CA LYS A 110 11.46 -0.58 -7.34
C LYS A 110 12.13 0.60 -6.64
N ASP A 111 11.66 0.97 -5.45
CA ASP A 111 12.13 2.16 -4.72
C ASP A 111 12.90 1.76 -3.45
N THR A 112 14.21 1.98 -3.50
CA THR A 112 15.13 1.59 -2.42
C THR A 112 15.09 2.52 -1.21
N ARG A 113 14.41 3.68 -1.31
CA ARG A 113 14.26 4.64 -0.21
C ARG A 113 13.29 4.15 0.86
N ILE A 114 12.36 3.25 0.52
CA ILE A 114 11.41 2.68 1.47
C ILE A 114 12.15 1.72 2.41
N LYS A 115 12.03 1.94 3.72
CA LYS A 115 12.75 1.23 4.78
C LYS A 115 11.87 0.26 5.58
N ALA A 116 10.56 0.44 5.58
CA ALA A 116 9.59 -0.43 6.25
C ALA A 116 8.23 -0.32 5.58
N ILE A 117 7.42 -1.39 5.65
CA ILE A 117 6.08 -1.39 5.05
C ILE A 117 5.02 -2.01 5.95
N VAL A 118 3.80 -1.49 5.81
CA VAL A 118 2.61 -2.01 6.51
C VAL A 118 1.47 -2.20 5.50
N PRO A 119 1.42 -3.32 4.75
CA PRO A 119 0.29 -3.62 3.88
C PRO A 119 -0.94 -4.02 4.70
N LEU A 120 -2.08 -3.34 4.46
CA LEU A 120 -3.36 -3.57 5.10
C LEU A 120 -4.25 -4.39 4.15
N ALA A 121 -4.64 -5.61 4.53
CA ALA A 121 -5.41 -6.53 3.70
C ALA A 121 -5.00 -6.48 2.20
N PRO A 122 -3.72 -6.75 1.87
CA PRO A 122 -3.19 -6.49 0.54
C PRO A 122 -3.77 -7.42 -0.52
N ALA A 123 -4.06 -6.87 -1.71
CA ALA A 123 -4.32 -7.65 -2.90
C ALA A 123 -3.04 -8.38 -3.40
N GLY A 124 -3.19 -9.30 -4.34
CA GLY A 124 -2.08 -10.04 -4.94
C GLY A 124 -1.77 -11.37 -4.27
N GLY A 125 -2.60 -11.80 -3.31
CA GLY A 125 -2.55 -13.16 -2.78
C GLY A 125 -3.17 -14.18 -3.73
N GLY A 126 -2.85 -15.45 -3.53
CA GLY A 126 -3.33 -16.57 -4.34
C GLY A 126 -2.22 -17.26 -5.12
N GLU A 127 -2.60 -18.20 -5.99
CA GLU A 127 -1.64 -18.97 -6.76
C GLU A 127 -0.92 -18.13 -7.82
N VAL A 128 0.37 -18.38 -7.98
CA VAL A 128 1.23 -17.76 -9.01
C VAL A 128 1.19 -18.66 -10.25
N ASN A 129 0.01 -18.81 -10.85
CA ASN A 129 -0.23 -19.68 -12.00
C ASN A 129 -0.50 -18.93 -13.33
N GLY A 130 -0.37 -17.59 -13.31
CA GLY A 130 -0.61 -16.72 -14.47
C GLY A 130 -2.05 -16.20 -14.59
N GLU A 131 -3.00 -16.74 -13.85
CA GLU A 131 -4.41 -16.29 -13.87
C GLU A 131 -4.64 -15.03 -13.01
N ASN A 132 -3.76 -14.77 -12.02
CA ASN A 132 -3.80 -13.60 -11.17
C ASN A 132 -2.59 -12.69 -11.46
N PRO A 133 -2.74 -11.64 -12.29
CA PRO A 133 -1.64 -10.78 -12.67
C PRO A 133 -1.03 -10.04 -11.47
N MET A 134 -1.81 -9.70 -10.44
CA MET A 134 -1.28 -9.08 -9.22
C MET A 134 -0.36 -10.04 -8.47
N ALA A 135 -0.74 -11.31 -8.29
CA ALA A 135 0.09 -12.31 -7.62
C ALA A 135 1.38 -12.60 -8.40
N THR A 136 1.26 -12.74 -9.72
CA THR A 136 2.37 -13.04 -10.63
C THR A 136 3.36 -11.88 -10.71
N SER A 137 2.90 -10.64 -10.61
CA SER A 137 3.75 -9.45 -10.71
C SER A 137 4.63 -9.21 -9.47
N LEU A 138 4.27 -9.76 -8.30
CA LEU A 138 5.05 -9.61 -7.09
C LEU A 138 6.20 -10.62 -7.08
N SER A 139 7.43 -10.14 -7.19
CA SER A 139 8.63 -10.97 -7.17
C SER A 139 9.19 -11.22 -5.78
N PHE A 140 8.91 -10.29 -4.83
CA PHE A 140 9.51 -10.23 -3.50
C PHE A 140 11.05 -10.17 -3.50
N ASN A 141 11.64 -9.79 -4.63
CA ASN A 141 13.07 -9.66 -4.77
C ASN A 141 13.53 -8.24 -4.40
N TRP A 142 13.57 -7.96 -3.11
CA TRP A 142 13.89 -6.61 -2.61
C TRP A 142 15.37 -6.32 -2.49
N HIS A 143 16.24 -7.35 -2.62
CA HIS A 143 17.71 -7.28 -2.49
C HIS A 143 18.21 -6.63 -1.18
N ARG A 144 17.34 -6.43 -0.20
CA ARG A 144 17.63 -5.86 1.12
C ARG A 144 16.55 -6.30 2.12
N PRO A 145 16.88 -6.41 3.43
CA PRO A 145 15.87 -6.66 4.45
C PRO A 145 14.94 -5.44 4.59
N ILE A 146 13.62 -5.66 4.47
CA ILE A 146 12.58 -4.65 4.68
C ILE A 146 11.60 -5.19 5.70
N PRO A 147 11.55 -4.61 6.91
CA PRO A 147 10.51 -4.94 7.88
C PRO A 147 9.12 -4.78 7.29
N CYS A 148 8.35 -5.86 7.32
CA CYS A 148 7.00 -5.92 6.79
C CYS A 148 6.01 -6.37 7.88
N LEU A 149 4.99 -5.55 8.14
CA LEU A 149 3.91 -5.89 9.05
C LEU A 149 2.59 -5.97 8.27
N TYR A 150 2.10 -7.19 8.03
CA TYR A 150 0.77 -7.41 7.51
C TYR A 150 -0.27 -7.18 8.61
N ILE A 151 -1.31 -6.38 8.33
CA ILE A 151 -2.49 -6.29 9.18
C ILE A 151 -3.68 -6.72 8.33
N VAL A 152 -4.33 -7.82 8.71
CA VAL A 152 -5.30 -8.51 7.86
C VAL A 152 -6.51 -8.95 8.68
N SER A 153 -7.59 -9.36 8.02
CA SER A 153 -8.84 -9.77 8.64
C SER A 153 -9.13 -11.25 8.38
N ASP A 154 -9.69 -11.95 9.37
CA ASP A 154 -9.99 -13.38 9.27
C ASP A 154 -11.23 -13.70 8.44
N LEU A 155 -12.20 -12.76 8.37
CA LEU A 155 -13.44 -12.88 7.62
C LEU A 155 -13.45 -12.04 6.33
N ASP A 156 -12.27 -11.67 5.80
CA ASP A 156 -12.16 -10.93 4.56
C ASP A 156 -12.79 -11.71 3.40
N SER A 157 -13.95 -11.22 2.95
CA SER A 157 -14.75 -11.85 1.89
C SER A 157 -14.27 -11.49 0.48
N ILE A 158 -13.43 -10.46 0.36
CA ILE A 158 -12.87 -9.96 -0.92
C ILE A 158 -11.49 -10.58 -1.18
N LEU A 159 -10.64 -10.56 -0.16
CA LEU A 159 -9.26 -11.06 -0.21
C LEU A 159 -9.05 -12.10 0.89
N PRO A 160 -9.48 -13.35 0.69
CA PRO A 160 -9.46 -14.38 1.71
C PRO A 160 -8.08 -14.60 2.33
N ILE A 161 -8.05 -14.89 3.62
CA ILE A 161 -6.83 -15.06 4.43
C ILE A 161 -5.84 -16.07 3.83
N ALA A 162 -6.31 -17.08 3.10
CA ALA A 162 -5.44 -18.03 2.40
C ALA A 162 -4.54 -17.35 1.37
N GLY A 163 -5.04 -16.34 0.67
CA GLY A 163 -4.23 -15.51 -0.24
C GLY A 163 -3.18 -14.70 0.52
N ILE A 164 -3.54 -14.16 1.68
CA ILE A 164 -2.60 -13.42 2.53
C ILE A 164 -1.49 -14.34 3.07
N GLN A 165 -1.83 -15.58 3.44
CA GLN A 165 -0.84 -16.58 3.85
C GLN A 165 0.18 -16.85 2.75
N ASN A 166 -0.27 -16.92 1.48
CA ASN A 166 0.64 -17.06 0.33
C ASN A 166 1.59 -15.86 0.21
N LEU A 167 1.08 -14.62 0.32
CA LEU A 167 1.92 -13.42 0.32
C LEU A 167 2.95 -13.44 1.44
N TYR A 168 2.52 -13.77 2.67
CA TYR A 168 3.37 -13.82 3.84
C TYR A 168 4.49 -14.87 3.68
N GLN A 169 4.18 -16.06 3.16
CA GLN A 169 5.18 -17.12 2.93
C GLN A 169 6.22 -16.76 1.89
N ARG A 170 5.88 -15.90 0.92
CA ARG A 170 6.79 -15.40 -0.11
C ARG A 170 7.61 -14.18 0.34
N ASN A 171 7.16 -13.51 1.41
CA ASN A 171 7.79 -12.29 1.90
C ASN A 171 9.17 -12.59 2.52
N PRO A 172 10.24 -11.87 2.13
CA PRO A 172 11.52 -11.99 2.82
C PRO A 172 11.42 -11.54 4.29
N GLU A 173 12.23 -12.15 5.14
CA GLU A 173 12.35 -11.72 6.54
C GLU A 173 13.04 -10.34 6.66
N PRO A 174 12.70 -9.52 7.65
CA PRO A 174 11.74 -9.80 8.73
C PRO A 174 10.29 -9.48 8.36
N ALA A 175 9.37 -10.41 8.59
CA ALA A 175 7.95 -10.26 8.36
C ALA A 175 7.14 -10.67 9.60
N LEU A 176 6.09 -9.92 9.89
CA LEU A 176 5.10 -10.19 10.92
C LEU A 176 3.69 -10.08 10.34
N ALA A 177 2.74 -10.79 10.93
CA ALA A 177 1.33 -10.67 10.59
C ALA A 177 0.47 -10.54 11.85
N VAL A 178 -0.45 -9.57 11.80
CA VAL A 178 -1.53 -9.39 12.79
C VAL A 178 -2.85 -9.71 12.10
N VAL A 179 -3.62 -10.62 12.67
CA VAL A 179 -4.94 -11.01 12.17
C VAL A 179 -6.00 -10.38 13.07
N LEU A 180 -6.84 -9.53 12.51
CA LEU A 180 -8.01 -8.97 13.18
C LEU A 180 -9.13 -10.01 13.13
N THR A 181 -9.61 -10.43 14.30
CA THR A 181 -10.67 -11.45 14.41
C THR A 181 -12.05 -10.82 14.30
N ASN A 182 -12.98 -11.55 13.68
CA ASN A 182 -14.35 -11.09 13.38
C ASN A 182 -14.39 -9.80 12.56
N ALA A 183 -13.43 -9.61 11.66
CA ALA A 183 -13.31 -8.44 10.81
C ALA A 183 -13.34 -8.85 9.32
N ASP A 184 -14.03 -8.06 8.50
CA ASP A 184 -14.07 -8.20 7.04
C ASP A 184 -13.00 -7.32 6.38
N HIS A 185 -13.13 -7.04 5.08
CA HIS A 185 -12.17 -6.27 4.27
C HIS A 185 -12.11 -4.77 4.61
N PHE A 186 -13.21 -4.19 5.07
CA PHE A 186 -13.38 -2.73 5.19
C PHE A 186 -13.07 -2.08 6.54
N PRO A 187 -12.66 -2.74 7.63
CA PRO A 187 -12.25 -2.06 8.86
C PRO A 187 -11.12 -1.04 8.67
N PHE A 188 -10.38 -1.17 7.57
CA PHE A 188 -9.25 -0.30 7.23
C PHE A 188 -9.66 0.99 6.51
N ASN A 189 -10.92 1.16 6.14
CA ASN A 189 -11.39 2.33 5.38
C ASN A 189 -11.73 3.54 6.28
N GLY A 190 -12.17 3.31 7.49
CA GLY A 190 -12.61 4.35 8.41
C GLY A 190 -14.10 4.65 8.30
#